data_f936c978a7d7b08202c260ec35e3d53b
#
_entry.id   f936c978a7d7b08202c260ec35e3d53b
#
_cell.length_a   1.000
_cell.length_b   1.000
_cell.length_c   1.000
_cell.angle_alpha   90.00
_cell.angle_beta   90.00
_cell.angle_gamma   90.00
#
_symmetry.space_group_name_H-M   'P 1'
#
loop_
_entity.id
_entity.type
_entity.pdbx_description
1 polymer ?
#
loop_
_entity_poly.entity_id
_entity_poly.type
_entity_poly.pdbx_seq_one_letter_code
_entity_poly.pdbx_strand_id
1 'polypeptide(L)'
;MGFDPRYLERNFTSVGTRPIRPDGIDKVTGRARYGADFNMPGQLVGRVLRSPHAHARIRSIDTSKAEQLKGVKAVITAADLPDLTNGDSGLYDTLDNCMARKKALYDGHAVAAVAAVDARTAREALKLIEVDYEVLPHVTDEIGRAHV
;
A
#
# COMPACT_ATOMS: atom_id res chain seq x y z
N MET A 1 -35.41 -11.47 -7.59
CA MET A 1 -35.50 -10.85 -8.92
C MET A 1 -35.49 -11.95 -9.96
N GLY A 2 -36.62 -12.19 -10.69
CA GLY A 2 -36.70 -13.23 -11.71
C GLY A 2 -36.01 -12.80 -13.01
N PHE A 3 -35.44 -13.77 -13.72
CA PHE A 3 -34.88 -13.56 -15.04
C PHE A 3 -36.02 -13.18 -16.03
N ASP A 4 -35.85 -12.09 -16.77
CA ASP A 4 -36.80 -11.65 -17.80
C ASP A 4 -36.54 -12.41 -19.11
N PRO A 5 -37.43 -13.34 -19.55
CA PRO A 5 -37.19 -14.14 -20.76
C PRO A 5 -37.09 -13.31 -22.05
N ARG A 6 -37.56 -12.07 -22.04
CA ARG A 6 -37.46 -11.17 -23.22
C ARG A 6 -36.01 -10.85 -23.60
N TYR A 7 -35.05 -11.06 -22.68
CA TYR A 7 -33.61 -10.95 -23.01
C TYR A 7 -33.15 -12.00 -24.03
N LEU A 8 -33.80 -13.16 -24.09
CA LEU A 8 -33.45 -14.24 -25.05
C LEU A 8 -33.89 -13.93 -26.49
N GLU A 9 -34.84 -13.00 -26.66
CA GLU A 9 -35.37 -12.63 -27.97
C GLU A 9 -34.64 -11.43 -28.59
N ARG A 10 -33.71 -10.81 -27.86
CA ARG A 10 -32.98 -9.64 -28.33
C ARG A 10 -31.77 -10.05 -29.19
N ASN A 11 -31.71 -9.54 -30.41
CA ASN A 11 -30.52 -9.60 -31.25
C ASN A 11 -29.52 -8.54 -30.76
N PHE A 12 -28.54 -8.95 -29.97
CA PHE A 12 -27.48 -8.07 -29.53
C PHE A 12 -26.38 -7.96 -30.61
N THR A 13 -25.87 -6.75 -30.84
CA THR A 13 -24.79 -6.51 -31.81
C THR A 13 -23.40 -6.78 -31.22
N SER A 14 -23.24 -6.71 -29.90
CA SER A 14 -21.96 -6.90 -29.22
C SER A 14 -21.97 -8.04 -28.22
N VAL A 15 -23.09 -8.23 -27.49
CA VAL A 15 -23.22 -9.35 -26.55
C VAL A 15 -23.25 -10.66 -27.30
N GLY A 16 -22.43 -11.63 -26.89
CA GLY A 16 -22.29 -12.92 -27.56
C GLY A 16 -21.26 -12.95 -28.71
N THR A 17 -20.66 -11.80 -29.04
CA THR A 17 -19.55 -11.73 -30.00
C THR A 17 -18.20 -11.85 -29.27
N ARG A 18 -17.13 -12.05 -30.03
CA ARG A 18 -15.74 -12.05 -29.53
C ARG A 18 -14.97 -10.89 -30.14
N PRO A 19 -15.22 -9.63 -29.73
CA PRO A 19 -14.44 -8.50 -30.24
C PRO A 19 -12.98 -8.64 -29.81
N ILE A 20 -12.08 -8.33 -30.73
CA ILE A 20 -10.65 -8.28 -30.43
C ILE A 20 -10.42 -7.12 -29.46
N ARG A 21 -9.79 -7.41 -28.32
CA ARG A 21 -9.42 -6.41 -27.34
C ARG A 21 -8.44 -5.40 -27.95
N PRO A 22 -8.73 -4.10 -27.99
CA PRO A 22 -7.89 -3.09 -28.68
C PRO A 22 -6.44 -3.05 -28.16
N ASP A 23 -6.25 -3.22 -26.83
CA ASP A 23 -4.95 -3.20 -26.17
C ASP A 23 -4.31 -4.59 -26.04
N GLY A 24 -4.94 -5.63 -26.58
CA GLY A 24 -4.51 -7.02 -26.39
C GLY A 24 -3.17 -7.32 -27.05
N ILE A 25 -2.98 -6.81 -28.27
CA ILE A 25 -1.74 -7.03 -29.05
C ILE A 25 -0.53 -6.45 -28.32
N ASP A 26 -0.64 -5.24 -27.81
CA ASP A 26 0.47 -4.58 -27.10
C ASP A 26 0.83 -5.30 -25.81
N LYS A 27 -0.16 -5.88 -25.11
CA LYS A 27 0.08 -6.68 -23.89
C LYS A 27 0.80 -7.99 -24.19
N VAL A 28 0.33 -8.77 -25.17
CA VAL A 28 0.93 -10.08 -25.47
C VAL A 28 2.27 -9.99 -26.18
N THR A 29 2.55 -8.86 -26.85
CA THR A 29 3.85 -8.62 -27.53
C THR A 29 4.86 -7.91 -26.63
N GLY A 30 4.48 -7.49 -25.41
CA GLY A 30 5.35 -6.74 -24.49
C GLY A 30 5.57 -5.29 -24.92
N ARG A 31 4.80 -4.74 -25.85
CA ARG A 31 4.86 -3.32 -26.24
C ARG A 31 4.14 -2.39 -25.26
N ALA A 32 3.13 -2.92 -24.55
CA ALA A 32 2.45 -2.17 -23.51
C ALA A 32 3.43 -1.79 -22.39
N ARG A 33 3.44 -0.52 -22.00
CA ARG A 33 4.26 -0.02 -20.92
C ARG A 33 3.41 0.24 -19.69
N TYR A 34 3.87 -0.24 -18.54
CA TYR A 34 3.23 -0.06 -17.23
C TYR A 34 4.14 0.76 -16.32
N GLY A 35 3.65 1.17 -15.16
CA GLY A 35 4.42 2.01 -14.23
C GLY A 35 5.80 1.47 -13.87
N ALA A 36 5.95 0.15 -13.73
CA ALA A 36 7.23 -0.50 -13.43
C ALA A 36 8.25 -0.48 -14.60
N ASP A 37 7.79 -0.22 -15.82
CA ASP A 37 8.65 -0.19 -17.01
C ASP A 37 9.25 1.21 -17.26
N PHE A 38 8.82 2.20 -16.50
CA PHE A 38 9.36 3.55 -16.58
C PHE A 38 10.59 3.70 -15.70
N ASN A 39 11.73 3.96 -16.33
CA ASN A 39 13.00 4.21 -15.64
C ASN A 39 13.58 5.52 -16.15
N MET A 40 13.91 6.42 -15.24
CA MET A 40 14.54 7.70 -15.55
C MET A 40 15.91 7.81 -14.87
N PRO A 41 16.89 8.48 -15.50
CA PRO A 41 18.17 8.77 -14.86
C PRO A 41 17.96 9.49 -13.52
N GLY A 42 18.59 8.98 -12.45
CA GLY A 42 18.46 9.55 -11.10
C GLY A 42 17.16 9.20 -10.37
N GLN A 43 16.29 8.37 -10.95
CA GLN A 43 15.08 7.88 -10.28
C GLN A 43 15.43 7.14 -8.99
N LEU A 44 14.72 7.45 -7.93
CA LEU A 44 14.84 6.77 -6.64
C LEU A 44 13.91 5.55 -6.57
N VAL A 45 14.31 4.58 -5.78
CA VAL A 45 13.49 3.40 -5.47
C VAL A 45 12.90 3.57 -4.08
N GLY A 46 11.57 3.59 -4.01
CA GLY A 46 10.81 3.60 -2.76
C GLY A 46 10.56 2.19 -2.23
N ARG A 47 10.68 2.02 -0.91
CA ARG A 47 10.29 0.80 -0.19
C ARG A 47 9.61 1.18 1.12
N VAL A 48 8.65 0.34 1.55
CA VAL A 48 7.84 0.59 2.74
C VAL A 48 8.14 -0.49 3.78
N LEU A 49 8.39 -0.06 5.02
CA LEU A 49 8.42 -0.93 6.19
C LEU A 49 7.00 -1.17 6.64
N ARG A 50 6.64 -2.44 6.81
CA ARG A 50 5.29 -2.85 7.20
C ARG A 50 5.31 -3.50 8.57
N SER A 51 4.26 -3.25 9.36
CA SER A 51 4.07 -3.89 10.66
C SER A 51 3.92 -5.41 10.49
N PRO A 52 4.63 -6.23 11.29
CA PRO A 52 4.40 -7.67 11.36
C PRO A 52 3.27 -8.06 12.32
N HIS A 53 2.57 -7.08 12.90
CA HIS A 53 1.55 -7.29 13.91
C HIS A 53 0.19 -6.83 13.40
N ALA A 54 -0.83 -7.64 13.65
CA ALA A 54 -2.22 -7.33 13.30
C ALA A 54 -2.80 -6.17 14.12
N HIS A 55 -2.35 -5.99 15.37
CA HIS A 55 -2.71 -4.87 16.22
C HIS A 55 -1.58 -4.59 17.22
N ALA A 56 -0.96 -3.44 17.11
CA ALA A 56 0.13 -3.04 18.01
C ALA A 56 0.16 -1.53 18.18
N ARG A 57 0.52 -1.08 19.39
CA ARG A 57 0.88 0.33 19.60
C ARG A 57 2.33 0.52 19.19
N ILE A 58 2.62 1.59 18.50
CA ILE A 58 3.98 2.03 18.17
C ILE A 58 4.44 2.93 19.31
N ARG A 59 5.46 2.49 20.06
CA ARG A 59 6.07 3.25 21.14
C ARG A 59 7.11 4.22 20.61
N SER A 60 7.98 3.74 19.72
CA SER A 60 9.00 4.54 19.06
C SER A 60 9.39 3.95 17.70
N ILE A 61 9.91 4.80 16.83
CA ILE A 61 10.52 4.44 15.56
C ILE A 61 11.88 5.14 15.53
N ASP A 62 12.97 4.37 15.43
CA ASP A 62 14.32 4.90 15.23
C ASP A 62 14.75 4.67 13.78
N THR A 63 14.90 5.76 13.03
CA THR A 63 15.30 5.79 11.62
C THR A 63 16.77 6.16 11.43
N SER A 64 17.49 6.55 12.50
CA SER A 64 18.81 7.17 12.44
C SER A 64 19.84 6.35 11.68
N LYS A 65 19.87 5.02 11.90
CA LYS A 65 20.78 4.11 11.19
C LYS A 65 20.46 4.00 9.70
N ALA A 66 19.17 4.03 9.35
CA ALA A 66 18.73 3.95 7.97
C ALA A 66 19.06 5.25 7.20
N GLU A 67 18.89 6.40 7.84
CA GLU A 67 19.21 7.72 7.26
C GLU A 67 20.70 7.88 6.97
N GLN A 68 21.57 7.31 7.81
CA GLN A 68 23.02 7.36 7.65
C GLN A 68 23.54 6.39 6.57
N LEU A 69 22.72 5.47 6.08
CA LEU A 69 23.17 4.50 5.08
C LEU A 69 23.44 5.20 3.74
N LYS A 70 24.65 5.05 3.24
CA LYS A 70 25.05 5.65 1.94
C LYS A 70 24.10 5.19 0.83
N GLY A 71 23.52 6.16 0.14
CA GLY A 71 22.59 5.91 -0.97
C GLY A 71 21.13 6.05 -0.57
N VAL A 72 20.78 6.14 0.70
CA VAL A 72 19.48 6.57 1.17
C VAL A 72 19.35 8.09 0.96
N LYS A 73 18.21 8.54 0.49
CA LYS A 73 17.91 9.95 0.19
C LYS A 73 16.86 10.53 1.11
N ALA A 74 15.93 9.70 1.55
CA ALA A 74 14.93 10.09 2.54
C ALA A 74 14.41 8.86 3.27
N VAL A 75 14.07 9.04 4.53
CA VAL A 75 13.26 8.13 5.33
C VAL A 75 12.09 8.96 5.86
N ILE A 76 10.88 8.46 5.72
CA ILE A 76 9.68 9.12 6.20
C ILE A 76 8.88 8.20 7.11
N THR A 77 8.24 8.82 8.10
CA THR A 77 7.33 8.19 9.05
C THR A 77 6.02 8.98 9.10
N ALA A 78 5.06 8.53 9.88
CA ALA A 78 3.84 9.30 10.08
C ALA A 78 4.08 10.68 10.75
N ALA A 79 5.23 10.89 11.39
CA ALA A 79 5.58 12.19 11.97
C ALA A 79 5.83 13.27 10.90
N ASP A 80 6.23 12.85 9.70
CA ASP A 80 6.49 13.74 8.56
C ASP A 80 5.20 14.11 7.80
N LEU A 81 4.09 13.43 8.09
CA LEU A 81 2.78 13.71 7.51
C LEU A 81 2.05 14.81 8.32
N PRO A 82 1.22 15.63 7.66
CA PRO A 82 0.43 16.65 8.35
C PRO A 82 -0.36 16.08 9.53
N ASP A 83 -0.42 16.83 10.63
CA ASP A 83 -1.32 16.53 11.73
C ASP A 83 -2.67 17.22 11.48
N LEU A 84 -3.68 16.40 11.21
CA LEU A 84 -5.04 16.86 10.90
C LEU A 84 -6.04 16.56 12.03
N THR A 85 -5.55 16.38 13.25
CA THR A 85 -6.40 16.05 14.43
C THR A 85 -7.53 17.04 14.65
N ASN A 86 -7.41 18.29 14.17
CA ASN A 86 -8.42 19.35 14.27
C ASN A 86 -9.18 19.58 12.96
N GLY A 87 -9.04 18.68 11.96
CA GLY A 87 -9.60 18.84 10.63
C GLY A 87 -10.71 17.84 10.31
N ASP A 88 -10.88 17.59 9.01
CA ASP A 88 -11.82 16.60 8.49
C ASP A 88 -11.43 15.18 8.95
N SER A 89 -12.36 14.52 9.66
CA SER A 89 -12.15 13.16 10.17
C SER A 89 -11.84 12.14 9.05
N GLY A 90 -12.45 12.30 7.88
CA GLY A 90 -12.20 11.41 6.73
C GLY A 90 -10.78 11.51 6.19
N LEU A 91 -10.21 12.72 6.18
CA LEU A 91 -8.82 12.92 5.75
C LEU A 91 -7.83 12.40 6.81
N TYR A 92 -8.13 12.57 8.10
CA TYR A 92 -7.35 11.99 9.19
C TYR A 92 -7.29 10.47 9.08
N ASP A 93 -8.44 9.81 8.91
CA ASP A 93 -8.51 8.35 8.75
C ASP A 93 -7.74 7.88 7.51
N THR A 94 -7.79 8.64 6.42
CA THR A 94 -7.02 8.34 5.20
C THR A 94 -5.53 8.39 5.47
N LEU A 95 -5.02 9.39 6.17
CA LEU A 95 -3.60 9.53 6.50
C LEU A 95 -3.14 8.46 7.50
N ASP A 96 -3.95 8.15 8.50
CA ASP A 96 -3.63 7.10 9.48
C ASP A 96 -3.62 5.70 8.82
N ASN A 97 -4.48 5.45 7.84
CA ASN A 97 -4.45 4.24 7.02
C ASN A 97 -3.27 4.21 6.03
N CYS A 98 -2.81 5.37 5.57
CA CYS A 98 -1.66 5.48 4.67
C CYS A 98 -0.35 5.12 5.39
N MET A 99 -0.18 5.61 6.64
CA MET A 99 1.00 5.33 7.47
C MET A 99 0.63 5.40 8.95
N ALA A 100 0.89 4.31 9.65
CA ALA A 100 0.57 4.13 11.06
C ALA A 100 1.24 5.20 11.94
N ARG A 101 0.45 6.01 12.62
CA ARG A 101 0.93 7.09 13.50
C ARG A 101 1.13 6.63 14.93
N LYS A 102 0.10 6.09 15.55
CA LYS A 102 0.10 5.65 16.97
C LYS A 102 -0.03 4.14 17.10
N LYS A 103 -0.74 3.52 16.17
CA LYS A 103 -1.01 2.07 16.17
C LYS A 103 -0.92 1.48 14.79
N ALA A 104 -0.36 0.30 14.68
CA ALA A 104 -0.58 -0.59 13.56
C ALA A 104 -1.95 -1.24 13.75
N LEU A 105 -2.86 -1.05 12.79
CA LEU A 105 -4.27 -1.47 12.87
C LEU A 105 -4.52 -2.80 12.18
N TYR A 106 -3.58 -3.27 11.37
CA TYR A 106 -3.64 -4.53 10.64
C TYR A 106 -2.22 -5.02 10.29
N ASP A 107 -2.10 -6.32 10.04
CA ASP A 107 -0.84 -6.89 9.53
C ASP A 107 -0.49 -6.29 8.17
N GLY A 108 0.74 -5.85 8.03
CA GLY A 108 1.18 -5.16 6.82
C GLY A 108 0.91 -3.65 6.78
N HIS A 109 0.37 -3.04 7.84
CA HIS A 109 0.21 -1.58 7.93
C HIS A 109 1.55 -0.88 7.73
N ALA A 110 1.61 0.14 6.86
CA ALA A 110 2.83 0.89 6.61
C ALA A 110 3.24 1.67 7.87
N VAL A 111 4.53 1.61 8.24
CA VAL A 111 5.06 2.26 9.44
C VAL A 111 6.11 3.31 9.09
N ALA A 112 6.93 3.02 8.11
CA ALA A 112 7.94 3.93 7.57
C ALA A 112 8.15 3.67 6.08
N ALA A 113 8.71 4.63 5.36
CA ALA A 113 9.11 4.43 3.98
C ALA A 113 10.51 5.01 3.73
N VAL A 114 11.25 4.37 2.84
CA VAL A 114 12.60 4.74 2.46
C VAL A 114 12.66 5.01 0.97
N ALA A 115 13.34 6.08 0.58
CA ALA A 115 13.73 6.37 -0.79
C ALA A 115 15.26 6.26 -0.92
N ALA A 116 15.75 5.42 -1.81
CA ALA A 116 17.17 5.18 -2.02
C ALA A 116 17.53 5.13 -3.51
N VAL A 117 18.83 5.17 -3.81
CA VAL A 117 19.35 5.18 -5.19
C VAL A 117 19.11 3.87 -5.94
N ASP A 118 18.90 2.77 -5.23
CA ASP A 118 18.61 1.45 -5.80
C ASP A 118 17.79 0.56 -4.83
N ALA A 119 17.24 -0.52 -5.37
CA ALA A 119 16.37 -1.43 -4.64
C ALA A 119 17.08 -2.24 -3.54
N ARG A 120 18.40 -2.46 -3.67
CA ARG A 120 19.20 -3.16 -2.66
C ARG A 120 19.39 -2.24 -1.47
N THR A 121 19.88 -1.03 -1.69
CA THR A 121 20.07 -0.01 -0.64
C THR A 121 18.76 0.25 0.11
N ALA A 122 17.62 0.40 -0.61
CA ALA A 122 16.33 0.60 0.02
C ALA A 122 15.94 -0.58 0.94
N ARG A 123 16.19 -1.83 0.53
CA ARG A 123 15.92 -3.02 1.36
C ARG A 123 16.83 -3.12 2.59
N GLU A 124 18.11 -2.79 2.43
CA GLU A 124 19.03 -2.77 3.56
C GLU A 124 18.66 -1.67 4.57
N ALA A 125 18.27 -0.49 4.08
CA ALA A 125 17.79 0.60 4.94
C ALA A 125 16.57 0.20 5.78
N LEU A 126 15.59 -0.51 5.19
CA LEU A 126 14.43 -0.99 5.95
C LEU A 126 14.79 -1.88 7.13
N LYS A 127 15.86 -2.68 7.02
CA LYS A 127 16.32 -3.55 8.10
C LYS A 127 17.00 -2.79 9.26
N LEU A 128 17.42 -1.55 9.00
CA LEU A 128 18.08 -0.69 9.98
C LEU A 128 17.09 0.19 10.74
N ILE A 129 15.82 0.22 10.34
CA ILE A 129 14.76 0.93 11.07
C ILE A 129 14.32 0.03 12.23
N GLU A 130 14.46 0.55 13.43
CA GLU A 130 14.05 -0.14 14.66
C GLU A 130 12.69 0.41 15.12
N VAL A 131 11.73 -0.48 15.34
CA VAL A 131 10.38 -0.10 15.80
C VAL A 131 10.08 -0.85 17.09
N ASP A 132 9.78 -0.11 18.15
CA ASP A 132 9.30 -0.68 19.42
C ASP A 132 7.78 -0.80 19.39
N TYR A 133 7.31 -2.07 19.38
CA TYR A 133 5.90 -2.40 19.37
C TYR A 133 5.43 -2.93 20.73
N GLU A 134 4.31 -2.41 21.18
CA GLU A 134 3.49 -3.04 22.21
C GLU A 134 2.35 -3.81 21.53
N VAL A 135 2.48 -5.13 21.47
CA VAL A 135 1.46 -5.98 20.84
C VAL A 135 0.18 -5.93 21.65
N LEU A 136 -0.94 -5.68 20.98
CA LEU A 136 -2.26 -5.58 21.55
C LEU A 136 -3.13 -6.79 21.16
N PRO A 137 -4.16 -7.12 21.94
CA PRO A 137 -5.15 -8.10 21.51
C PRO A 137 -5.72 -7.74 20.14
N HIS A 138 -5.81 -8.73 19.26
CA HIS A 138 -6.33 -8.55 17.91
C HIS A 138 -7.47 -9.54 17.66
N VAL A 139 -8.36 -9.16 16.74
CA VAL A 139 -9.45 -9.99 16.26
C VAL A 139 -9.24 -10.20 14.77
N THR A 140 -8.94 -11.44 14.38
CA THR A 140 -8.71 -11.84 12.98
C THR A 140 -9.89 -12.59 12.40
N ASP A 141 -10.90 -12.90 13.21
CA ASP A 141 -12.15 -13.51 12.78
C ASP A 141 -13.30 -12.49 12.92
N GLU A 142 -13.89 -12.09 11.79
CA GLU A 142 -14.98 -11.13 11.76
C GLU A 142 -16.26 -11.64 12.45
N ILE A 143 -16.50 -12.94 12.41
CA ILE A 143 -17.70 -13.58 13.00
C ILE A 143 -17.70 -13.38 14.51
N GLY A 144 -16.56 -13.52 15.18
CA GLY A 144 -16.44 -13.31 16.61
C GLY A 144 -16.76 -11.89 17.07
N ARG A 145 -16.52 -10.89 16.21
CA ARG A 145 -16.74 -9.47 16.54
C ARG A 145 -18.19 -9.02 16.38
N ALA A 146 -18.98 -9.70 15.56
CA ALA A 146 -20.39 -9.36 15.33
C ALA A 146 -21.29 -9.68 16.53
N HIS A 147 -20.77 -10.41 17.52
CA HIS A 147 -21.53 -10.92 18.68
C HIS A 147 -21.07 -10.34 20.03
N VAL A 148 -20.24 -9.30 20.04
CA VAL A 148 -19.75 -8.62 21.25
C VAL A 148 -20.40 -7.26 21.41
#